data_596801dc5b20654b741655156497f0f4
#
_entry.id   596801dc5b20654b741655156497f0f4
#
_cell.length_a   1.000
_cell.length_b   1.000
_cell.length_c   1.000
_cell.angle_alpha   90.00
_cell.angle_beta   90.00
_cell.angle_gamma   90.00
#
_symmetry.space_group_name_H-M   'P 1'
#
loop_
_entity.id
_entity.type
_entity.pdbx_description
1 polymer ?
#
loop_
_entity_poly.entity_id
_entity_poly.type
_entity_poly.pdbx_seq_one_letter_code
_entity_poly.pdbx_strand_id
1 'polypeptide(L)'
;MHTNRKYCPQVEVSAGSLGHGLPIAVGMALAGRKQKAPWRVFVMTGDGELDEGTNWEAIMSGGHYQLGNLTLIVDKNQLQMTGPTAKVMNHDPLDKKLEAFGWDVRVIKDGNDILQVCQALDAVPQADPITRKKPIAIICNTEKGHGVDFMAGNVKWHGGGLGTEDYEHAIQYVESEWERRKASWR
;
A
#
# COMPACT_ATOMS: atom_id res chain seq x y z
N MET A 1 -0.40 -13.50 8.69
CA MET A 1 -1.69 -14.01 8.14
C MET A 1 -1.93 -13.27 6.84
N HIS A 2 -2.37 -13.97 5.79
CA HIS A 2 -2.60 -13.35 4.48
C HIS A 2 -4.08 -13.00 4.30
N THR A 3 -4.34 -11.96 3.51
CA THR A 3 -5.70 -11.55 3.16
C THR A 3 -6.44 -12.69 2.47
N ASN A 4 -7.63 -13.01 2.96
CA ASN A 4 -8.44 -14.11 2.45
C ASN A 4 -9.88 -13.66 2.26
N ARG A 5 -10.37 -13.72 1.03
CA ARG A 5 -11.72 -13.30 0.63
C ARG A 5 -12.84 -14.01 1.41
N LYS A 6 -12.61 -15.26 1.85
CA LYS A 6 -13.58 -15.99 2.67
C LYS A 6 -13.86 -15.30 4.00
N TYR A 7 -12.84 -14.66 4.59
CA TYR A 7 -12.94 -14.00 5.90
C TYR A 7 -12.99 -12.47 5.81
N CYS A 8 -12.62 -11.91 4.67
CA CYS A 8 -12.68 -10.48 4.37
C CYS A 8 -13.32 -10.29 2.98
N PRO A 9 -14.66 -10.29 2.90
CA PRO A 9 -15.38 -10.23 1.62
C PRO A 9 -15.25 -8.88 0.90
N GLN A 10 -14.67 -7.86 1.56
CA GLN A 10 -14.38 -6.55 1.00
C GLN A 10 -13.19 -6.56 0.03
N VAL A 11 -12.43 -7.65 -0.03
CA VAL A 11 -11.34 -7.80 -1.00
C VAL A 11 -11.75 -8.77 -2.09
N GLU A 12 -11.41 -8.48 -3.33
CA GLU A 12 -11.77 -9.30 -4.48
C GLU A 12 -10.87 -10.54 -4.61
N VAL A 13 -9.64 -10.47 -4.10
CA VAL A 13 -8.63 -11.51 -4.29
C VAL A 13 -8.00 -11.90 -2.95
N SER A 14 -7.91 -13.21 -2.70
CA SER A 14 -7.04 -13.74 -1.64
C SER A 14 -5.58 -13.60 -2.07
N ALA A 15 -4.76 -12.98 -1.26
CA ALA A 15 -3.38 -12.67 -1.58
C ALA A 15 -2.42 -13.13 -0.46
N GLY A 16 -1.18 -13.36 -0.82
CA GLY A 16 -0.11 -13.82 0.08
C GLY A 16 1.16 -14.16 -0.68
N SER A 17 1.02 -14.45 -1.99
CA SER A 17 2.15 -14.57 -2.90
C SER A 17 2.56 -13.18 -3.36
N LEU A 18 3.71 -12.70 -2.86
CA LEU A 18 4.25 -11.39 -3.22
C LEU A 18 4.42 -11.26 -4.75
N GLY A 19 4.21 -10.07 -5.27
CA GLY A 19 4.30 -9.78 -6.71
C GLY A 19 3.09 -10.18 -7.54
N HIS A 20 2.05 -10.79 -6.96
CA HIS A 20 0.88 -11.26 -7.72
C HIS A 20 -0.30 -10.29 -7.67
N GLY A 21 -0.41 -9.46 -6.63
CA GLY A 21 -1.52 -8.53 -6.47
C GLY A 21 -1.62 -7.53 -7.61
N LEU A 22 -0.53 -6.89 -7.95
CA LEU A 22 -0.51 -5.85 -8.99
C LEU A 22 -0.77 -6.39 -10.42
N PRO A 23 -0.17 -7.52 -10.87
CA PRO A 23 -0.54 -8.13 -12.16
C PRO A 23 -2.01 -8.51 -12.27
N ILE A 24 -2.60 -9.04 -11.20
CA ILE A 24 -4.04 -9.35 -11.14
C ILE A 24 -4.85 -8.06 -11.29
N ALA A 25 -4.49 -6.99 -10.57
CA ALA A 25 -5.14 -5.69 -10.64
C ALA A 25 -5.06 -5.07 -12.05
N VAL A 26 -3.93 -5.22 -12.75
CA VAL A 26 -3.79 -4.83 -14.16
C VAL A 26 -4.80 -5.58 -15.04
N GLY A 27 -4.94 -6.90 -14.86
CA GLY A 27 -5.93 -7.70 -15.57
C GLY A 27 -7.37 -7.24 -15.31
N MET A 28 -7.70 -6.93 -14.04
CA MET A 28 -9.02 -6.41 -13.65
C MET A 28 -9.27 -5.03 -14.28
N ALA A 29 -8.28 -4.13 -14.24
CA ALA A 29 -8.39 -2.80 -14.84
C ALA A 29 -8.58 -2.85 -16.37
N LEU A 30 -7.88 -3.76 -17.06
CA LEU A 30 -8.05 -4.03 -18.48
C LEU A 30 -9.47 -4.54 -18.79
N ALA A 31 -9.98 -5.47 -18.00
CA ALA A 31 -11.33 -6.00 -18.13
C ALA A 31 -12.38 -4.89 -17.95
N GLY A 32 -12.25 -4.07 -16.90
CA GLY A 32 -13.14 -2.92 -16.64
C GLY A 32 -13.17 -1.95 -17.80
N ARG A 33 -12.00 -1.61 -18.32
CA ARG A 33 -11.87 -0.71 -19.49
C ARG A 33 -12.49 -1.29 -20.77
N LYS A 34 -12.25 -2.58 -21.04
CA LYS A 34 -12.83 -3.27 -22.21
C LYS A 34 -14.37 -3.32 -22.13
N GLN A 35 -14.92 -3.52 -20.94
CA GLN A 35 -16.34 -3.54 -20.67
C GLN A 35 -16.97 -2.15 -20.55
N LYS A 36 -16.18 -1.08 -20.59
CA LYS A 36 -16.60 0.31 -20.29
C LYS A 36 -17.29 0.42 -18.94
N ALA A 37 -16.82 -0.36 -17.97
CA ALA A 37 -17.38 -0.41 -16.63
C ALA A 37 -16.88 0.78 -15.78
N PRO A 38 -17.72 1.30 -14.86
CA PRO A 38 -17.38 2.50 -14.09
C PRO A 38 -16.47 2.24 -12.89
N TRP A 39 -16.09 0.98 -12.63
CA TRP A 39 -15.29 0.68 -11.45
C TRP A 39 -13.82 1.07 -11.62
N ARG A 40 -13.23 1.38 -10.49
CA ARG A 40 -11.80 1.60 -10.31
C ARG A 40 -11.20 0.40 -9.59
N VAL A 41 -9.95 0.13 -9.85
CA VAL A 41 -9.18 -0.95 -9.20
C VAL A 41 -8.13 -0.32 -8.30
N PHE A 42 -8.15 -0.69 -7.04
CA PHE A 42 -7.13 -0.31 -6.05
C PHE A 42 -6.36 -1.56 -5.66
N VAL A 43 -5.06 -1.44 -5.60
CA VAL A 43 -4.16 -2.51 -5.14
C VAL A 43 -3.12 -1.93 -4.21
N MET A 44 -2.85 -2.62 -3.12
CA MET A 44 -1.83 -2.24 -2.14
C MET A 44 -0.69 -3.24 -2.17
N THR A 45 0.53 -2.73 -2.18
CA THR A 45 1.77 -3.51 -2.10
C THR A 45 2.67 -2.95 -1.01
N GLY A 46 3.50 -3.80 -0.42
CA GLY A 46 4.62 -3.34 0.38
C GLY A 46 5.79 -2.89 -0.50
N ASP A 47 6.69 -2.06 0.03
CA ASP A 47 7.90 -1.66 -0.69
C ASP A 47 8.88 -2.83 -0.89
N GLY A 48 9.03 -3.73 0.09
CA GLY A 48 9.80 -4.97 -0.07
C GLY A 48 9.18 -5.95 -1.08
N GLU A 49 7.86 -5.90 -1.28
CA GLU A 49 7.17 -6.68 -2.30
C GLU A 49 7.58 -6.25 -3.72
N LEU A 50 8.05 -5.02 -3.89
CA LEU A 50 8.53 -4.54 -5.19
C LEU A 50 9.86 -5.19 -5.64
N ASP A 51 10.51 -6.02 -4.80
CA ASP A 51 11.62 -6.88 -5.23
C ASP A 51 11.16 -7.92 -6.26
N GLU A 52 9.87 -8.28 -6.26
CA GLU A 52 9.31 -9.22 -7.23
C GLU A 52 9.20 -8.59 -8.62
N GLY A 53 9.88 -9.18 -9.61
CA GLY A 53 9.95 -8.65 -10.98
C GLY A 53 8.59 -8.47 -11.65
N THR A 54 7.62 -9.33 -11.32
CA THR A 54 6.25 -9.25 -11.84
C THR A 54 5.55 -7.93 -11.51
N ASN A 55 5.92 -7.25 -10.42
CA ASN A 55 5.41 -5.90 -10.13
C ASN A 55 5.88 -4.89 -11.18
N TRP A 56 7.15 -4.97 -11.61
CA TRP A 56 7.70 -4.05 -12.62
C TRP A 56 7.12 -4.31 -14.00
N GLU A 57 6.88 -5.58 -14.36
CA GLU A 57 6.15 -5.95 -15.58
C GLU A 57 4.72 -5.39 -15.56
N ALA A 58 4.04 -5.47 -14.42
CA ALA A 58 2.71 -4.91 -14.23
C ALA A 58 2.71 -3.38 -14.25
N ILE A 59 3.71 -2.72 -13.65
CA ILE A 59 3.88 -1.26 -13.69
C ILE A 59 4.05 -0.80 -15.13
N MET A 60 4.93 -1.45 -15.89
CA MET A 60 5.14 -1.18 -17.31
C MET A 60 3.85 -1.36 -18.12
N SER A 61 3.13 -2.45 -17.88
CA SER A 61 1.85 -2.74 -18.54
C SER A 61 0.77 -1.71 -18.20
N GLY A 62 0.66 -1.32 -16.92
CA GLY A 62 -0.29 -0.30 -16.45
C GLY A 62 -0.10 1.05 -17.16
N GLY A 63 1.14 1.49 -17.30
CA GLY A 63 1.49 2.70 -18.04
C GLY A 63 1.27 2.55 -19.54
N HIS A 64 1.76 1.45 -20.16
CA HIS A 64 1.61 1.18 -21.58
C HIS A 64 0.14 1.17 -22.03
N TYR A 65 -0.69 0.43 -21.31
CA TYR A 65 -2.13 0.36 -21.61
C TYR A 65 -2.90 1.58 -21.09
N GLN A 66 -2.24 2.55 -20.46
CA GLN A 66 -2.88 3.77 -19.96
C GLN A 66 -4.08 3.49 -19.06
N LEU A 67 -3.90 2.63 -18.05
CA LEU A 67 -4.98 2.16 -17.16
C LEU A 67 -5.37 3.21 -16.14
N GLY A 68 -6.06 4.27 -16.57
CA GLY A 68 -6.47 5.37 -15.69
C GLY A 68 -7.49 4.97 -14.60
N ASN A 69 -8.02 3.75 -14.65
CA ASN A 69 -8.87 3.15 -13.63
C ASN A 69 -8.10 2.30 -12.62
N LEU A 70 -6.76 2.29 -12.68
CA LEU A 70 -5.88 1.56 -11.76
C LEU A 70 -5.18 2.52 -10.79
N THR A 71 -5.22 2.20 -9.51
CA THR A 71 -4.50 2.91 -8.46
C THR A 71 -3.66 1.90 -7.67
N LEU A 72 -2.35 2.10 -7.68
CA LEU A 72 -1.38 1.39 -6.84
C LEU A 72 -1.12 2.21 -5.58
N ILE A 73 -1.21 1.58 -4.42
CA ILE A 73 -0.82 2.15 -3.14
C ILE A 73 0.40 1.39 -2.65
N VAL A 74 1.50 2.08 -2.38
CA VAL A 74 2.73 1.47 -1.85
C VAL A 74 2.88 1.84 -0.39
N ASP A 75 2.83 0.83 0.48
CA ASP A 75 3.24 0.95 1.89
C ASP A 75 4.78 0.96 1.94
N LYS A 76 5.35 2.17 1.89
CA LYS A 76 6.80 2.37 1.93
C LYS A 76 7.28 2.49 3.37
N ASN A 77 7.31 1.37 4.09
CA ASN A 77 7.76 1.30 5.47
C ASN A 77 9.27 1.05 5.61
N GLN A 78 9.99 0.90 4.50
CA GLN A 78 11.44 0.76 4.39
C GLN A 78 12.02 -0.51 5.04
N LEU A 79 11.17 -1.46 5.42
CA LEU A 79 11.58 -2.71 6.06
C LEU A 79 10.92 -3.92 5.39
N GLN A 80 11.72 -4.90 5.04
CA GLN A 80 11.27 -6.22 4.63
C GLN A 80 11.76 -7.30 5.60
N MET A 81 11.36 -8.56 5.41
CA MET A 81 11.65 -9.66 6.35
C MET A 81 13.14 -9.77 6.69
N THR A 82 14.04 -9.48 5.74
CA THR A 82 15.48 -9.67 5.87
C THR A 82 16.22 -8.40 6.29
N GLY A 83 15.54 -7.27 6.41
CA GLY A 83 16.14 -5.99 6.85
C GLY A 83 15.62 -4.75 6.11
N PRO A 84 16.37 -3.65 6.19
CA PRO A 84 16.05 -2.42 5.49
C PRO A 84 16.02 -2.61 3.96
N THR A 85 14.94 -2.18 3.30
CA THR A 85 14.79 -2.32 1.84
C THR A 85 15.96 -1.69 1.08
N ALA A 86 16.47 -0.54 1.53
CA ALA A 86 17.63 0.11 0.93
C ALA A 86 18.94 -0.71 0.96
N LYS A 87 19.03 -1.70 1.86
CA LYS A 87 20.19 -2.59 1.97
C LYS A 87 19.98 -3.92 1.26
N VAL A 88 18.74 -4.37 1.14
CA VAL A 88 18.39 -5.64 0.48
C VAL A 88 18.26 -5.44 -1.02
N MET A 89 17.36 -4.57 -1.44
CA MET A 89 17.17 -4.17 -2.84
C MET A 89 16.60 -2.75 -2.89
N ASN A 90 17.40 -1.78 -3.26
CA ASN A 90 16.99 -0.37 -3.25
C ASN A 90 16.14 -0.02 -4.47
N HIS A 91 14.91 0.41 -4.21
CA HIS A 91 13.98 0.88 -5.24
C HIS A 91 14.00 2.39 -5.45
N ASP A 92 14.66 3.15 -4.58
CA ASP A 92 14.70 4.60 -4.74
C ASP A 92 15.56 5.05 -5.95
N PRO A 93 15.18 6.11 -6.61
CA PRO A 93 13.98 6.92 -6.38
C PRO A 93 12.73 6.28 -7.00
N LEU A 94 11.86 5.70 -6.15
CA LEU A 94 10.68 4.96 -6.60
C LEU A 94 9.69 5.84 -7.37
N ASP A 95 9.46 7.06 -6.91
CA ASP A 95 8.59 8.05 -7.55
C ASP A 95 9.02 8.30 -9.01
N LYS A 96 10.31 8.50 -9.24
CA LYS A 96 10.86 8.76 -10.58
C LYS A 96 10.77 7.55 -11.50
N LYS A 97 10.95 6.35 -10.95
CA LYS A 97 10.78 5.12 -11.72
C LYS A 97 9.33 4.95 -12.19
N LEU A 98 8.36 5.15 -11.30
CA LEU A 98 6.94 5.08 -11.63
C LEU A 98 6.53 6.17 -12.63
N GLU A 99 7.00 7.41 -12.45
CA GLU A 99 6.79 8.51 -13.41
C GLU A 99 7.34 8.14 -14.81
N ALA A 100 8.53 7.53 -14.88
CA ALA A 100 9.14 7.10 -16.14
C ALA A 100 8.31 6.01 -16.86
N PHE A 101 7.58 5.17 -16.13
CA PHE A 101 6.62 4.23 -16.68
C PHE A 101 5.25 4.86 -17.03
N GLY A 102 5.10 6.19 -16.89
CA GLY A 102 3.89 6.91 -17.29
C GLY A 102 2.80 6.98 -16.23
N TRP A 103 3.12 6.69 -14.98
CA TRP A 103 2.18 6.82 -13.86
C TRP A 103 2.08 8.27 -13.36
N ASP A 104 0.93 8.62 -12.80
CA ASP A 104 0.72 9.84 -12.02
C ASP A 104 1.05 9.53 -10.56
N VAL A 105 2.15 10.08 -10.05
CA VAL A 105 2.70 9.70 -8.74
C VAL A 105 2.39 10.75 -7.69
N ARG A 106 1.98 10.28 -6.53
CA ARG A 106 1.74 11.09 -5.34
C ARG A 106 2.50 10.48 -4.17
N VAL A 107 3.20 11.33 -3.44
CA VAL A 107 3.94 10.90 -2.26
C VAL A 107 3.29 11.51 -1.02
N ILE A 108 2.83 10.66 -0.11
CA ILE A 108 2.34 11.05 1.21
C ILE A 108 3.54 11.08 2.15
N LYS A 109 3.72 12.23 2.81
CA LYS A 109 4.86 12.44 3.70
C LYS A 109 4.78 11.56 4.94
N ASP A 110 3.59 11.44 5.51
CA ASP A 110 3.29 10.57 6.65
C ASP A 110 2.07 9.71 6.32
N GLY A 111 2.34 8.46 5.93
CA GLY A 111 1.31 7.46 5.59
C GLY A 111 0.64 6.85 6.82
N ASN A 112 1.08 7.17 8.02
CA ASN A 112 0.40 6.81 9.27
C ASN A 112 -0.59 7.90 9.73
N ASP A 113 -0.56 9.09 9.09
CA ASP A 113 -1.56 10.14 9.29
C ASP A 113 -2.79 9.89 8.41
N ILE A 114 -3.89 9.50 9.06
CA ILE A 114 -5.15 9.18 8.37
C ILE A 114 -5.69 10.34 7.53
N LEU A 115 -5.46 11.60 7.94
CA LEU A 115 -5.94 12.75 7.19
C LEU A 115 -5.20 12.91 5.86
N GLN A 116 -3.87 12.72 5.85
CA GLN A 116 -3.08 12.74 4.62
C GLN A 116 -3.48 11.59 3.68
N VAL A 117 -3.75 10.41 4.23
CA VAL A 117 -4.22 9.25 3.44
C VAL A 117 -5.58 9.53 2.82
N CYS A 118 -6.55 10.01 3.61
CA CYS A 118 -7.88 10.37 3.11
C CYS A 118 -7.80 11.43 2.01
N GLN A 119 -7.03 12.50 2.21
CA GLN A 119 -6.84 13.55 1.21
C GLN A 119 -6.27 13.00 -0.11
N ALA A 120 -5.30 12.09 -0.03
CA ALA A 120 -4.71 11.49 -1.22
C ALA A 120 -5.70 10.59 -1.96
N LEU A 121 -6.54 9.83 -1.23
CA LEU A 121 -7.58 8.96 -1.81
C LEU A 121 -8.72 9.78 -2.41
N ASP A 122 -9.17 10.83 -1.74
CA ASP A 122 -10.21 11.74 -2.23
C ASP A 122 -9.78 12.49 -3.49
N ALA A 123 -8.49 12.78 -3.60
CA ALA A 123 -7.91 13.37 -4.78
C ALA A 123 -7.80 12.41 -5.98
N VAL A 124 -8.03 11.09 -5.80
CA VAL A 124 -8.15 10.15 -6.93
C VAL A 124 -9.43 10.49 -7.70
N PRO A 125 -9.34 10.83 -9.01
CA PRO A 125 -10.48 11.28 -9.77
C PRO A 125 -11.68 10.34 -9.69
N GLN A 126 -12.85 10.91 -9.37
CA GLN A 126 -14.12 10.19 -9.35
C GLN A 126 -14.73 10.09 -10.75
N ALA A 127 -14.41 11.07 -11.61
CA ALA A 127 -14.95 11.14 -12.96
C ALA A 127 -14.36 10.06 -13.86
N ASP A 128 -15.19 9.54 -14.70
CA ASP A 128 -14.98 8.52 -15.73
C ASP A 128 -13.55 7.93 -15.81
N PRO A 129 -13.31 6.82 -15.09
CA PRO A 129 -11.99 6.21 -15.03
C PRO A 129 -11.52 5.67 -16.41
N ILE A 130 -12.43 5.62 -17.40
CA ILE A 130 -12.16 5.12 -18.73
C ILE A 130 -11.45 6.16 -19.59
N THR A 131 -11.78 7.43 -19.42
CA THR A 131 -11.17 8.54 -20.20
C THR A 131 -9.83 8.97 -19.66
N ARG A 132 -9.54 8.71 -18.39
CA ARG A 132 -8.23 8.98 -17.80
C ARG A 132 -7.18 8.05 -18.41
N LYS A 133 -6.05 8.63 -18.82
CA LYS A 133 -4.99 7.90 -19.55
C LYS A 133 -3.76 7.55 -18.69
N LYS A 134 -3.72 7.91 -17.42
CA LYS A 134 -2.59 7.59 -16.55
C LYS A 134 -3.05 6.82 -15.32
N PRO A 135 -2.46 5.65 -15.02
CA PRO A 135 -2.64 5.02 -13.72
C PRO A 135 -2.06 5.91 -12.61
N ILE A 136 -2.53 5.72 -11.38
CA ILE A 136 -2.09 6.49 -10.22
C ILE A 136 -1.24 5.60 -9.33
N ALA A 137 -0.15 6.15 -8.80
CA ALA A 137 0.60 5.54 -7.72
C ALA A 137 0.60 6.49 -6.51
N ILE A 138 0.22 5.98 -5.36
CA ILE A 138 0.27 6.68 -4.07
C ILE A 138 1.33 6.00 -3.23
N ILE A 139 2.46 6.68 -2.99
CA ILE A 139 3.54 6.19 -2.16
C ILE A 139 3.34 6.74 -0.75
N CYS A 140 3.03 5.86 0.19
CA CYS A 140 2.82 6.21 1.60
C CYS A 140 4.11 5.94 2.38
N ASN A 141 4.81 6.98 2.83
CA ASN A 141 5.92 6.79 3.75
C ASN A 141 5.33 6.46 5.12
N THR A 142 5.49 5.22 5.54
CA THR A 142 4.95 4.67 6.78
C THR A 142 6.07 4.20 7.69
N GLU A 143 5.73 3.87 8.90
CA GLU A 143 6.59 3.19 9.85
C GLU A 143 6.02 1.81 10.15
N LYS A 144 6.81 0.75 9.92
CA LYS A 144 6.41 -0.62 10.28
C LYS A 144 6.19 -0.72 11.79
N GLY A 145 5.05 -1.28 12.22
CA GLY A 145 4.72 -1.42 13.64
C GLY A 145 4.28 -0.12 14.32
N HIS A 146 3.95 0.92 13.54
CA HIS A 146 3.46 2.19 14.05
C HIS A 146 2.28 2.01 15.02
N GLY A 147 2.30 2.77 16.10
CA GLY A 147 1.26 2.74 17.14
C GLY A 147 1.56 1.83 18.32
N VAL A 148 2.68 1.09 18.30
CA VAL A 148 3.17 0.32 19.44
C VAL A 148 4.69 0.51 19.55
N ASP A 149 5.16 1.04 20.67
CA ASP A 149 6.54 1.52 20.88
C ASP A 149 7.62 0.47 20.56
N PHE A 150 7.49 -0.75 21.10
CA PHE A 150 8.48 -1.81 20.88
C PHE A 150 8.39 -2.47 19.48
N MET A 151 7.32 -2.21 18.73
CA MET A 151 7.14 -2.70 17.36
C MET A 151 7.64 -1.72 16.30
N ALA A 152 7.56 -0.43 16.60
CA ALA A 152 7.87 0.64 15.66
C ALA A 152 9.30 0.54 15.13
N GLY A 153 9.45 0.51 13.80
CA GLY A 153 10.75 0.39 13.13
C GLY A 153 11.48 -0.94 13.31
N ASN A 154 10.82 -1.97 13.83
CA ASN A 154 11.47 -3.23 14.21
C ASN A 154 11.07 -4.40 13.29
N VAL A 155 12.04 -4.93 12.54
CA VAL A 155 11.88 -6.06 11.60
C VAL A 155 11.33 -7.32 12.28
N LYS A 156 11.63 -7.56 13.55
CA LYS A 156 11.14 -8.72 14.31
C LYS A 156 9.62 -8.88 14.20
N TRP A 157 8.91 -7.76 14.07
CA TRP A 157 7.45 -7.75 13.99
C TRP A 157 6.89 -7.80 12.56
N HIS A 158 7.72 -8.12 11.58
CA HIS A 158 7.22 -8.38 10.23
C HIS A 158 6.30 -9.61 10.18
N GLY A 159 6.58 -10.62 11.00
CA GLY A 159 5.75 -11.81 11.16
C GLY A 159 6.04 -12.49 12.49
N GLY A 160 5.06 -13.22 13.00
CA GLY A 160 5.17 -13.91 14.28
C GLY A 160 3.95 -13.67 15.17
N GLY A 161 3.84 -14.42 16.25
CA GLY A 161 2.80 -14.25 17.27
C GLY A 161 3.29 -13.35 18.40
N LEU A 162 2.38 -12.60 18.99
CA LEU A 162 2.59 -11.93 20.26
C LEU A 162 2.53 -12.94 21.41
N GLY A 163 3.50 -12.88 22.33
CA GLY A 163 3.37 -13.48 23.64
C GLY A 163 2.33 -12.72 24.49
N THR A 164 1.90 -13.34 25.60
CA THR A 164 0.92 -12.71 26.49
C THR A 164 1.43 -11.37 27.04
N GLU A 165 2.69 -11.31 27.47
CA GLU A 165 3.30 -10.10 28.01
C GLU A 165 3.41 -9.00 26.93
N ASP A 166 3.84 -9.33 25.71
CA ASP A 166 3.90 -8.39 24.58
C ASP A 166 2.51 -7.85 24.24
N TYR A 167 1.48 -8.72 24.31
CA TYR A 167 0.10 -8.32 24.06
C TYR A 167 -0.41 -7.34 25.12
N GLU A 168 -0.21 -7.65 26.40
CA GLU A 168 -0.62 -6.79 27.52
C GLU A 168 0.07 -5.43 27.44
N HIS A 169 1.38 -5.42 27.17
CA HIS A 169 2.12 -4.16 26.96
C HIS A 169 1.58 -3.36 25.79
N ALA A 170 1.33 -4.00 24.63
CA ALA A 170 0.80 -3.32 23.45
C ALA A 170 -0.56 -2.67 23.75
N ILE A 171 -1.47 -3.36 24.43
CA ILE A 171 -2.78 -2.81 24.81
C ILE A 171 -2.62 -1.60 25.74
N GLN A 172 -1.82 -1.73 26.80
CA GLN A 172 -1.57 -0.63 27.74
C GLN A 172 -0.99 0.61 27.02
N TYR A 173 -0.05 0.39 26.10
CA TYR A 173 0.55 1.47 25.32
C TYR A 173 -0.50 2.18 24.44
N VAL A 174 -1.29 1.43 23.68
CA VAL A 174 -2.32 1.99 22.79
C VAL A 174 -3.38 2.75 23.60
N GLU A 175 -3.82 2.23 24.75
CA GLU A 175 -4.78 2.89 25.61
C GLU A 175 -4.22 4.20 26.19
N SER A 176 -2.96 4.19 26.64
CA SER A 176 -2.31 5.39 27.18
C SER A 176 -2.15 6.48 26.12
N GLU A 177 -1.73 6.11 24.90
CA GLU A 177 -1.61 7.03 23.75
C GLU A 177 -2.98 7.59 23.33
N TRP A 178 -4.01 6.77 23.38
CA TRP A 178 -5.38 7.22 23.09
C TRP A 178 -5.82 8.31 24.09
N GLU A 179 -5.64 8.08 25.41
CA GLU A 179 -6.01 9.07 26.43
C GLU A 179 -5.17 10.35 26.29
N ARG A 180 -3.89 10.24 25.97
CA ARG A 180 -3.01 11.39 25.71
C ARG A 180 -3.51 12.23 24.55
N ARG A 181 -3.85 11.58 23.41
CA ARG A 181 -4.36 12.27 22.20
C ARG A 181 -5.72 12.91 22.46
N LYS A 182 -6.61 12.21 23.14
CA LYS A 182 -7.93 12.70 23.50
C LYS A 182 -7.87 13.95 24.41
N ALA A 183 -6.90 14.02 25.31
CA ALA A 183 -6.67 15.20 26.15
C ALA A 183 -6.21 16.42 25.33
N SER A 184 -5.51 16.23 24.21
CA SER A 184 -5.07 17.32 23.32
C SER A 184 -6.18 17.88 22.41
N TRP A 185 -7.33 17.23 22.32
CA TRP A 185 -8.49 17.70 21.53
C TRP A 185 -9.45 18.60 22.32
N ARG A 186 -9.19 18.77 23.62
CA ARG A 186 -9.92 19.69 24.51
C ARG A 186 -9.20 21.02 24.62
#